data_d9c5c5fba24ecf34f298a954766fbf95
#
_entry.id   d9c5c5fba24ecf34f298a954766fbf95
#
_cell.length_a   1.000
_cell.length_b   1.000
_cell.length_c   1.000
_cell.angle_alpha   90.00
_cell.angle_beta   90.00
_cell.angle_gamma   90.00
#
_symmetry.space_group_name_H-M   'P 1'
#
loop_
_entity.id
_entity.type
_entity.pdbx_description
1 polymer ?
#
loop_
_entity_poly.entity_id
_entity_poly.type
_entity_poly.pdbx_seq_one_letter_code
_entity_poly.pdbx_strand_id
1 'polypeptide(L)'
;MTVALWCILIAFILPYLCIGIAKAGGKFRLRDNHDPRDFLESLDGVPRRAYAAQLNSFEINPAFAAAVIVAHLAGNAELVTINVLAVLFITSRLLYIICYLADWAILRSLVWLVGVGLVASFFFVSV
;
A
#
# COMPACT_ATOMS: atom_id res chain seq x y z
N MET A 1 -3.37 -12.50 -17.83
CA MET A 1 -3.12 -11.71 -16.59
C MET A 1 -1.89 -12.25 -15.90
N THR A 2 -0.86 -11.43 -15.73
CA THR A 2 0.36 -11.81 -15.01
C THR A 2 0.17 -11.68 -13.48
N VAL A 3 1.04 -12.32 -12.70
CA VAL A 3 1.02 -12.18 -11.23
C VAL A 3 1.18 -10.72 -10.83
N ALA A 4 2.06 -9.97 -11.51
CA ALA A 4 2.26 -8.55 -11.23
C ALA A 4 1.00 -7.70 -11.44
N LEU A 5 0.19 -8.00 -12.46
CA LEU A 5 -1.09 -7.31 -12.68
C LEU A 5 -2.12 -7.64 -11.59
N TRP A 6 -2.15 -8.88 -11.08
CA TRP A 6 -2.96 -9.23 -9.91
C TRP A 6 -2.47 -8.51 -8.65
N CYS A 7 -1.17 -8.28 -8.50
CA CYS A 7 -0.62 -7.49 -7.39
C CYS A 7 -1.14 -6.04 -7.39
N ILE A 8 -1.42 -5.45 -8.57
CA ILE A 8 -2.06 -4.11 -8.64
C ILE A 8 -3.44 -4.15 -7.97
N LEU A 9 -4.24 -5.19 -8.23
CA LEU A 9 -5.55 -5.34 -7.60
C LEU A 9 -5.41 -5.51 -6.07
N ILE A 10 -4.44 -6.31 -5.62
CA ILE A 10 -4.17 -6.48 -4.18
C ILE A 10 -3.78 -5.14 -3.55
N ALA A 11 -2.87 -4.38 -4.19
CA ALA A 11 -2.49 -3.05 -3.72
C ALA A 11 -3.68 -2.09 -3.64
N PHE A 12 -4.62 -2.17 -4.57
CA PHE A 12 -5.87 -1.41 -4.54
C PHE A 12 -6.76 -1.78 -3.33
N ILE A 13 -6.80 -3.05 -2.94
CA ILE A 13 -7.65 -3.54 -1.84
C ILE A 13 -7.08 -3.20 -0.46
N LEU A 14 -5.76 -3.22 -0.28
CA LEU A 14 -5.11 -3.04 1.02
C LEU A 14 -5.55 -1.76 1.78
N PRO A 15 -5.65 -0.57 1.17
CA PRO A 15 -6.12 0.62 1.88
C PRO A 15 -7.56 0.49 2.40
N TYR A 16 -8.41 -0.29 1.75
CA TYR A 16 -9.78 -0.53 2.23
C TYR A 16 -9.82 -1.44 3.46
N LEU A 17 -8.87 -2.37 3.58
CA LEU A 17 -8.69 -3.13 4.83
C LEU A 17 -8.26 -2.21 5.97
N CYS A 18 -7.35 -1.27 5.71
CA CYS A 18 -6.90 -0.29 6.70
C CYS A 18 -8.06 0.58 7.18
N ILE A 19 -8.91 1.09 6.28
CA ILE A 19 -10.06 1.91 6.66
C ILE A 19 -11.10 1.09 7.44
N GLY A 20 -11.27 -0.18 7.10
CA GLY A 20 -12.11 -1.11 7.84
C GLY A 20 -11.66 -1.24 9.30
N ILE A 21 -10.35 -1.42 9.52
CA ILE A 21 -9.75 -1.46 10.87
C ILE A 21 -9.97 -0.13 11.61
N ALA A 22 -9.73 1.00 10.94
CA ALA A 22 -9.91 2.33 11.53
C ALA A 22 -11.36 2.56 11.96
N LYS A 23 -12.32 2.27 11.10
CA LYS A 23 -13.75 2.43 11.40
C LYS A 23 -14.24 1.49 12.49
N ALA A 24 -13.84 0.22 12.44
CA ALA A 24 -14.24 -0.77 13.45
C ALA A 24 -13.65 -0.42 14.82
N GLY A 25 -12.35 -0.10 14.89
CA GLY A 25 -11.68 0.27 16.12
C GLY A 25 -12.14 1.61 16.70
N GLY A 26 -12.51 2.56 15.83
CA GLY A 26 -13.05 3.86 16.20
C GLY A 26 -14.55 3.87 16.52
N LYS A 27 -15.22 2.71 16.40
CA LYS A 27 -16.68 2.58 16.61
C LYS A 27 -17.51 3.51 15.72
N PHE A 28 -17.22 3.48 14.42
CA PHE A 28 -17.92 4.25 13.40
C PHE A 28 -19.44 3.98 13.47
N ARG A 29 -20.23 5.06 13.44
CA ARG A 29 -21.69 5.00 13.48
C ARG A 29 -22.27 5.59 12.20
N LEU A 30 -23.53 5.26 11.92
CA LEU A 30 -24.23 5.76 10.73
C LEU A 30 -24.22 7.30 10.63
N ARG A 31 -24.30 8.00 11.76
CA ARG A 31 -24.21 9.47 11.81
C ARG A 31 -22.86 10.01 11.33
N ASP A 32 -21.78 9.27 11.53
CA ASP A 32 -20.42 9.65 11.14
C ASP A 32 -20.24 9.62 9.62
N ASN A 33 -21.18 8.96 8.92
CA ASN A 33 -21.17 8.88 7.46
C ASN A 33 -21.54 10.20 6.77
N HIS A 34 -21.98 11.22 7.50
CA HIS A 34 -22.15 12.57 6.97
C HIS A 34 -20.79 13.23 6.66
N ASP A 35 -19.78 12.99 7.50
CA ASP A 35 -18.39 13.41 7.26
C ASP A 35 -17.43 12.33 7.76
N PRO A 36 -17.17 11.27 6.95
CA PRO A 36 -16.29 10.19 7.35
C PRO A 36 -14.85 10.63 7.60
N ARG A 37 -14.37 11.66 6.88
CA ARG A 37 -12.98 12.14 7.03
C ARG A 37 -12.77 12.84 8.37
N ASP A 38 -13.73 13.69 8.79
CA ASP A 38 -13.71 14.32 10.10
C ASP A 38 -13.65 13.27 11.22
N PHE A 39 -14.50 12.23 11.12
CA PHE A 39 -14.47 11.10 12.04
C PHE A 39 -13.07 10.44 12.09
N LEU A 40 -12.47 10.15 10.93
CA LEU A 40 -11.17 9.47 10.86
C LEU A 40 -10.02 10.34 11.40
N GLU A 41 -10.07 11.65 11.18
CA GLU A 41 -9.08 12.59 11.71
C GLU A 41 -9.15 12.76 13.22
N SER A 42 -10.31 12.51 13.82
CA SER A 42 -10.52 12.56 15.29
C SER A 42 -10.05 11.32 16.04
N LEU A 43 -9.66 10.24 15.32
CA LEU A 43 -9.24 8.97 15.93
C LEU A 43 -7.88 9.05 16.59
N ASP A 44 -7.67 8.18 17.59
CA ASP A 44 -6.42 7.98 18.31
C ASP A 44 -5.99 6.50 18.27
N GLY A 45 -4.73 6.24 18.65
CA GLY A 45 -4.20 4.89 18.81
C GLY A 45 -4.20 4.07 17.52
N VAL A 46 -4.52 2.79 17.60
CA VAL A 46 -4.52 1.85 16.47
C VAL A 46 -5.44 2.29 15.34
N PRO A 47 -6.68 2.73 15.59
CA PRO A 47 -7.54 3.23 14.51
C PRO A 47 -6.94 4.42 13.75
N ARG A 48 -6.30 5.35 14.45
CA ARG A 48 -5.63 6.48 13.80
C ARG A 48 -4.45 6.02 12.96
N ARG A 49 -3.65 5.07 13.44
CA ARG A 49 -2.53 4.50 12.69
C ARG A 49 -3.00 3.73 11.45
N ALA A 50 -4.12 3.01 11.56
CA ALA A 50 -4.72 2.34 10.40
C ALA A 50 -5.16 3.35 9.33
N TYR A 51 -5.75 4.46 9.72
CA TYR A 51 -6.09 5.55 8.80
C TYR A 51 -4.84 6.16 8.14
N ALA A 52 -3.79 6.40 8.91
CA ALA A 52 -2.52 6.90 8.37
C ALA A 52 -1.88 5.90 7.37
N ALA A 53 -1.96 4.60 7.64
CA ALA A 53 -1.50 3.56 6.71
C ALA A 53 -2.30 3.56 5.40
N GLN A 54 -3.62 3.80 5.46
CA GLN A 54 -4.46 3.98 4.27
C GLN A 54 -3.97 5.15 3.42
N LEU A 55 -3.76 6.32 4.04
CA LEU A 55 -3.31 7.53 3.32
C LEU A 55 -1.99 7.28 2.60
N ASN A 56 -1.01 6.69 3.28
CA ASN A 56 0.26 6.34 2.66
C ASN A 56 0.10 5.31 1.52
N SER A 57 -0.84 4.38 1.63
CA SER A 57 -1.12 3.45 0.54
C SER A 57 -1.64 4.17 -0.71
N PHE A 58 -2.48 5.17 -0.56
CA PHE A 58 -2.95 6.00 -1.67
C PHE A 58 -1.84 6.83 -2.31
N GLU A 59 -0.79 7.17 -1.58
CA GLU A 59 0.36 7.89 -2.10
C GLU A 59 1.25 7.01 -2.98
N ILE A 60 1.54 5.77 -2.56
CA ILE A 60 2.52 4.90 -3.23
C ILE A 60 1.89 3.95 -4.26
N ASN A 61 0.66 3.49 -4.07
CA ASN A 61 0.05 2.49 -4.93
C ASN A 61 -0.11 2.93 -6.39
N PRO A 62 -0.45 4.20 -6.71
CA PRO A 62 -0.47 4.66 -8.10
C PRO A 62 0.89 4.58 -8.78
N ALA A 63 1.97 4.91 -8.06
CA ALA A 63 3.33 4.79 -8.59
C ALA A 63 3.70 3.32 -8.86
N PHE A 64 3.33 2.41 -7.95
CA PHE A 64 3.51 0.97 -8.16
C PHE A 64 2.74 0.47 -9.39
N ALA A 65 1.47 0.82 -9.51
CA ALA A 65 0.65 0.41 -10.65
C ALA A 65 1.22 0.92 -11.97
N ALA A 66 1.64 2.20 -12.02
CA ALA A 66 2.29 2.78 -13.19
C ALA A 66 3.60 2.05 -13.53
N ALA A 67 4.45 1.76 -12.53
CA ALA A 67 5.72 1.07 -12.73
C ALA A 67 5.53 -0.35 -13.31
N VAL A 68 4.56 -1.11 -12.80
CA VAL A 68 4.21 -2.44 -13.33
C VAL A 68 3.74 -2.35 -14.78
N ILE A 69 2.86 -1.40 -15.10
CA ILE A 69 2.34 -1.22 -16.46
C ILE A 69 3.47 -0.81 -17.41
N VAL A 70 4.31 0.15 -17.01
CA VAL A 70 5.47 0.59 -17.81
C VAL A 70 6.41 -0.57 -18.10
N ALA A 71 6.73 -1.40 -17.09
CA ALA A 71 7.58 -2.56 -17.27
C ALA A 71 7.02 -3.58 -18.28
N HIS A 72 5.69 -3.80 -18.27
CA HIS A 72 5.05 -4.66 -19.27
C HIS A 72 5.07 -4.05 -20.67
N LEU A 73 4.85 -2.73 -20.80
CA LEU A 73 4.83 -2.05 -22.09
C LEU A 73 6.22 -1.92 -22.71
N ALA A 74 7.24 -1.68 -21.91
CA ALA A 74 8.63 -1.62 -22.38
C ALA A 74 9.11 -2.97 -22.96
N GLY A 75 8.67 -4.07 -22.36
CA GLY A 75 8.90 -5.41 -22.89
C GLY A 75 10.35 -5.91 -22.79
N ASN A 76 11.26 -5.17 -22.15
CA ASN A 76 12.67 -5.52 -22.01
C ASN A 76 12.95 -6.40 -20.79
N ALA A 77 12.15 -6.26 -19.72
CA ALA A 77 12.30 -7.05 -18.52
C ALA A 77 11.68 -8.44 -18.65
N GLU A 78 12.35 -9.45 -18.11
CA GLU A 78 11.77 -10.79 -18.02
C GLU A 78 10.50 -10.80 -17.15
N LEU A 79 9.48 -11.50 -17.61
CA LEU A 79 8.19 -11.58 -16.89
C LEU A 79 8.35 -12.11 -15.45
N VAL A 80 9.27 -13.05 -15.24
CA VAL A 80 9.56 -13.58 -13.90
C VAL A 80 10.08 -12.47 -12.98
N THR A 81 10.98 -11.62 -13.48
CA THR A 81 11.53 -10.48 -12.71
C THR A 81 10.42 -9.49 -12.32
N ILE A 82 9.56 -9.12 -13.27
CA ILE A 82 8.42 -8.23 -13.00
C ILE A 82 7.50 -8.83 -11.94
N ASN A 83 7.19 -10.12 -12.03
CA ASN A 83 6.33 -10.81 -11.06
C ASN A 83 6.96 -10.86 -9.67
N VAL A 84 8.26 -11.16 -9.56
CA VAL A 84 8.98 -11.21 -8.27
C VAL A 84 8.98 -9.83 -7.62
N LEU A 85 9.34 -8.78 -8.35
CA LEU A 85 9.32 -7.41 -7.84
C LEU A 85 7.92 -7.01 -7.33
N ALA A 86 6.87 -7.38 -8.05
CA ALA A 86 5.50 -7.08 -7.63
C ALA A 86 5.10 -7.80 -6.34
N VAL A 87 5.44 -9.08 -6.20
CA VAL A 87 5.18 -9.85 -4.97
C VAL A 87 5.96 -9.27 -3.80
N LEU A 88 7.24 -8.91 -4.01
CA LEU A 88 8.06 -8.25 -2.98
C LEU A 88 7.45 -6.91 -2.56
N PHE A 89 6.94 -6.12 -3.51
CA PHE A 89 6.25 -4.87 -3.19
C PHE A 89 5.02 -5.12 -2.30
N ILE A 90 4.14 -6.04 -2.67
CA ILE A 90 2.95 -6.36 -1.87
C ILE A 90 3.36 -6.84 -0.46
N THR A 91 4.39 -7.69 -0.37
CA THR A 91 4.93 -8.14 0.92
C THR A 91 5.42 -6.95 1.76
N SER A 92 6.14 -6.02 1.15
CA SER A 92 6.60 -4.80 1.83
C SER A 92 5.41 -3.94 2.31
N ARG A 93 4.32 -3.87 1.56
CA ARG A 93 3.12 -3.13 1.96
C ARG A 93 2.40 -3.76 3.14
N LEU A 94 2.29 -5.09 3.15
CA LEU A 94 1.73 -5.81 4.31
C LEU A 94 2.56 -5.59 5.57
N LEU A 95 3.89 -5.71 5.47
CA LEU A 95 4.80 -5.40 6.57
C LEU A 95 4.68 -3.95 7.03
N TYR A 96 4.59 -3.00 6.11
CA TYR A 96 4.40 -1.58 6.42
C TYR A 96 3.13 -1.34 7.24
N ILE A 97 2.02 -1.95 6.85
CA ILE A 97 0.74 -1.84 7.56
C ILE A 97 0.88 -2.44 8.96
N ILE A 98 1.48 -3.63 9.10
CA ILE A 98 1.71 -4.27 10.39
C ILE A 98 2.58 -3.38 11.29
N CYS A 99 3.68 -2.83 10.78
CA CYS A 99 4.56 -1.92 11.51
C CYS A 99 3.82 -0.66 11.97
N TYR A 100 2.92 -0.14 11.14
CA TYR A 100 2.11 1.02 11.48
C TYR A 100 1.14 0.71 12.63
N LEU A 101 0.41 -0.39 12.53
CA LEU A 101 -0.54 -0.81 13.57
C LEU A 101 0.16 -1.13 14.90
N ALA A 102 1.33 -1.76 14.84
CA ALA A 102 2.15 -2.10 16.01
C ALA A 102 2.96 -0.92 16.58
N ASP A 103 2.94 0.23 15.90
CA ASP A 103 3.73 1.42 16.26
C ASP A 103 5.26 1.21 16.24
N TRP A 104 5.74 0.40 15.32
CA TRP A 104 7.17 0.19 15.07
C TRP A 104 7.71 1.23 14.09
N ALA A 105 7.91 2.46 14.57
CA ALA A 105 8.15 3.62 13.73
C ALA A 105 9.42 3.52 12.86
N ILE A 106 10.53 3.06 13.43
CA ILE A 106 11.81 2.94 12.70
C ILE A 106 11.72 1.85 11.62
N LEU A 107 11.21 0.67 11.99
CA LEU A 107 11.05 -0.44 11.05
C LEU A 107 10.07 -0.08 9.93
N ARG A 108 8.98 0.61 10.25
CA ARG A 108 8.04 1.13 9.25
C ARG A 108 8.73 2.02 8.22
N SER A 109 9.59 2.94 8.67
CA SER A 109 10.32 3.84 7.76
C SER A 109 11.30 3.09 6.87
N LEU A 110 11.99 2.07 7.39
CA LEU A 110 12.88 1.22 6.60
C LEU A 110 12.10 0.41 5.56
N VAL A 111 10.98 -0.18 5.94
CA VAL A 111 10.10 -0.93 5.02
C VAL A 111 9.52 -0.01 3.95
N TRP A 112 9.20 1.24 4.29
CA TRP A 112 8.77 2.24 3.33
C TRP A 112 9.85 2.52 2.27
N LEU A 113 11.10 2.70 2.68
CA LEU A 113 12.23 2.89 1.76
C LEU A 113 12.40 1.68 0.82
N VAL A 114 12.28 0.47 1.34
CA VAL A 114 12.29 -0.75 0.53
C VAL A 114 11.18 -0.72 -0.51
N GLY A 115 9.97 -0.35 -0.13
CA GLY A 115 8.83 -0.23 -1.05
C GLY A 115 9.07 0.77 -2.18
N VAL A 116 9.62 1.95 -1.86
CA VAL A 116 10.00 2.96 -2.86
C VAL A 116 11.10 2.44 -3.79
N GLY A 117 12.12 1.78 -3.23
CA GLY A 117 13.19 1.16 -4.02
C GLY A 117 12.68 0.08 -4.97
N LEU A 118 11.71 -0.73 -4.54
CA LEU A 118 11.06 -1.73 -5.39
C LEU A 118 10.31 -1.09 -6.56
N VAL A 119 9.59 0.01 -6.32
CA VAL A 119 8.93 0.76 -7.41
C VAL A 119 9.95 1.28 -8.41
N ALA A 120 11.04 1.86 -7.94
CA ALA A 120 12.13 2.33 -8.82
C ALA A 120 12.76 1.18 -9.62
N SER A 121 12.92 0.00 -9.01
CA SER A 121 13.51 -1.17 -9.66
C SER A 121 12.78 -1.61 -10.92
N PHE A 122 11.45 -1.43 -11.01
CA PHE A 122 10.70 -1.72 -12.24
C PHE A 122 11.21 -0.93 -13.44
N PHE A 123 11.56 0.35 -13.24
CA PHE A 123 12.09 1.18 -14.32
C PHE A 123 13.50 0.75 -14.72
N PHE A 124 14.36 0.43 -13.76
CA PHE A 124 15.72 0.00 -14.05
C PHE A 124 15.82 -1.35 -14.80
N VAL A 125 14.95 -2.30 -14.48
CA VAL A 125 14.93 -3.60 -15.18
C VAL A 125 14.28 -3.52 -16.56
N SER A 126 13.63 -2.41 -16.87
CA SER A 126 12.90 -2.20 -18.13
C SER A 126 13.69 -1.40 -19.17
N VAL A 127 14.94 -1.03 -18.86
CA VAL A 127 15.83 -0.26 -19.77
C VAL A 127 16.43 -1.14 -20.86
#